data_b4c6cc9e87dba153fa3feb8b0775e977
#
_entry.id   b4c6cc9e87dba153fa3feb8b0775e977
#
_cell.length_a   1.000
_cell.length_b   1.000
_cell.length_c   1.000
_cell.angle_alpha   90.00
_cell.angle_beta   90.00
_cell.angle_gamma   90.00
#
_symmetry.space_group_name_H-M   'P 1'
#
loop_
_entity.id
_entity.type
_entity.pdbx_description
1 polymer ?
#
loop_
_entity_poly.entity_id
_entity_poly.type
_entity_poly.pdbx_seq_one_letter_code
_entity_poly.pdbx_strand_id
1 'polypeptide(L)'
;MSYEKLKVFIEENFSDKNLVIVSNREPYVHKKIGANIKTENPAGGLSVSMDEVLKAVGGTWVAWGSGSSDRESVDRKNCVRVPPNDPRYTLKRVWLNSNEIDNYYHGYSNQVLWPLCHIALDKVYFKKKYWHDYKKANYVFAKAVLEEADEKSIVWIHDYHLCLVPKMLRNRRPGLVLAHFWHIPWPDYSIFRICPQSKEIIEALLNNDLLGFQLPLFIENFIHCVKESFEDADIDYQTSTITHTPELHTTSTITHT
;
A
#
# COMPACT_ATOMS: atom_id res chain seq x y z
N MET A 1 -1.30 20.45 -8.26
CA MET A 1 -2.38 21.09 -7.46
C MET A 1 -1.72 21.77 -6.28
N SER A 2 -2.10 23.03 -5.90
CA SER A 2 -1.52 23.62 -4.69
C SER A 2 -2.12 22.95 -3.44
N TYR A 3 -1.39 22.96 -2.31
CA TYR A 3 -1.82 22.44 -1.01
C TYR A 3 -3.22 22.95 -0.60
N GLU A 4 -3.46 24.26 -0.74
CA GLU A 4 -4.76 24.88 -0.42
C GLU A 4 -5.88 24.31 -1.30
N LYS A 5 -5.67 24.12 -2.58
CA LYS A 5 -6.67 23.52 -3.48
C LYS A 5 -6.96 22.06 -3.13
N LEU A 6 -5.94 21.30 -2.74
CA LEU A 6 -6.12 19.91 -2.30
C LEU A 6 -6.93 19.87 -1.01
N LYS A 7 -6.62 20.73 -0.04
CA LYS A 7 -7.34 20.83 1.22
C LYS A 7 -8.82 21.16 1.00
N VAL A 8 -9.11 22.20 0.22
CA VAL A 8 -10.49 22.58 -0.14
C VAL A 8 -11.22 21.42 -0.80
N PHE A 9 -10.58 20.77 -1.80
CA PHE A 9 -11.19 19.63 -2.49
C PHE A 9 -11.52 18.47 -1.54
N ILE A 10 -10.64 18.16 -0.59
CA ILE A 10 -10.88 17.09 0.37
C ILE A 10 -11.97 17.52 1.39
N GLU A 11 -11.96 18.74 1.86
CA GLU A 11 -12.98 19.27 2.77
C GLU A 11 -14.38 19.28 2.13
N GLU A 12 -14.48 19.61 0.86
CA GLU A 12 -15.76 19.64 0.13
C GLU A 12 -16.30 18.24 -0.22
N ASN A 13 -15.42 17.27 -0.51
CA ASN A 13 -15.83 15.96 -1.05
C ASN A 13 -15.69 14.82 -0.06
N PHE A 14 -14.84 14.95 0.97
CA PHE A 14 -14.47 13.87 1.88
C PHE A 14 -14.48 14.29 3.37
N SER A 15 -15.15 15.37 3.74
CA SER A 15 -15.16 15.88 5.12
C SER A 15 -15.73 14.89 6.14
N ASP A 16 -16.58 13.97 5.71
CA ASP A 16 -17.16 12.91 6.56
C ASP A 16 -16.36 11.61 6.49
N LYS A 17 -15.23 11.57 5.77
CA LYS A 17 -14.40 10.39 5.56
C LYS A 17 -13.14 10.44 6.44
N ASN A 18 -12.76 9.28 6.97
CA ASN A 18 -11.49 9.11 7.65
C ASN A 18 -10.45 8.58 6.63
N LEU A 19 -9.35 9.31 6.43
CA LEU A 19 -8.28 8.89 5.52
C LEU A 19 -7.27 8.02 6.26
N VAL A 20 -7.06 6.80 5.75
CA VAL A 20 -6.03 5.87 6.22
C VAL A 20 -5.02 5.63 5.11
N ILE A 21 -3.81 6.15 5.25
CA ILE A 21 -2.68 5.88 4.34
C ILE A 21 -1.94 4.65 4.83
N VAL A 22 -1.56 3.77 3.91
CA VAL A 22 -0.82 2.54 4.23
C VAL A 22 0.40 2.43 3.34
N SER A 23 1.58 2.38 3.93
CA SER A 23 2.83 2.19 3.20
C SER A 23 3.84 1.39 4.00
N ASN A 24 4.83 0.79 3.31
CA ASN A 24 5.86 0.03 4.00
C ASN A 24 6.70 0.91 4.92
N ARG A 25 7.12 2.10 4.45
CA ARG A 25 7.95 3.03 5.21
C ARG A 25 7.12 4.07 5.94
N GLU A 26 7.59 4.46 7.12
CA GLU A 26 6.98 5.49 7.97
C GLU A 26 7.51 6.89 7.63
N PRO A 27 6.69 7.95 7.84
CA PRO A 27 7.10 9.34 7.61
C PRO A 27 8.01 9.92 8.71
N TYR A 28 7.96 9.35 9.90
CA TYR A 28 8.75 9.78 11.07
C TYR A 28 9.38 8.55 11.75
N VAL A 29 10.69 8.58 11.93
CA VAL A 29 11.46 7.52 12.58
C VAL A 29 12.05 8.06 13.89
N HIS A 30 11.88 7.31 14.98
CA HIS A 30 12.46 7.67 16.28
C HIS A 30 13.74 6.86 16.52
N LYS A 31 14.85 7.56 16.66
CA LYS A 31 16.17 6.95 16.87
C LYS A 31 16.73 7.33 18.23
N LYS A 32 17.35 6.37 18.89
CA LYS A 32 18.10 6.61 20.12
C LYS A 32 19.46 7.23 19.81
N ILE A 33 19.73 8.40 20.35
CA ILE A 33 21.02 9.10 20.24
C ILE A 33 21.49 9.43 21.66
N GLY A 34 22.38 8.61 22.19
CA GLY A 34 22.77 8.68 23.60
C GLY A 34 21.58 8.39 24.53
N ALA A 35 21.27 9.32 25.43
CA ALA A 35 20.11 9.24 26.32
C ALA A 35 18.81 9.82 25.74
N ASN A 36 18.87 10.46 24.57
CA ASN A 36 17.75 11.16 23.97
C ASN A 36 17.15 10.38 22.79
N ILE A 37 15.85 10.59 22.56
CA ILE A 37 15.16 10.13 21.35
C ILE A 37 15.09 11.30 20.38
N LYS A 38 15.62 11.12 19.17
CA LYS A 38 15.51 12.06 18.06
C LYS A 38 14.53 11.56 17.03
N THR A 39 13.61 12.42 16.60
CA THR A 39 12.72 12.12 15.47
C THR A 39 13.36 12.61 14.19
N GLU A 40 13.41 11.76 13.19
CA GLU A 40 13.90 12.06 11.84
C GLU A 40 12.78 11.83 10.83
N ASN A 41 12.72 12.68 9.81
CA ASN A 41 11.84 12.50 8.65
C ASN A 41 12.70 11.90 7.52
N PRO A 42 12.55 10.60 7.18
CA PRO A 42 13.33 9.99 6.13
C PRO A 42 13.03 10.64 4.78
N ALA A 43 14.07 10.94 4.02
CA ALA A 43 13.94 11.49 2.68
C ALA A 43 13.24 10.45 1.75
N GLY A 44 12.18 10.90 1.06
CA GLY A 44 11.47 10.09 0.08
C GLY A 44 10.28 10.87 -0.51
N GLY A 45 10.16 10.92 -1.83
CA GLY A 45 9.10 11.69 -2.50
C GLY A 45 7.69 11.33 -2.02
N LEU A 46 7.39 10.03 -1.93
CA LEU A 46 6.12 9.54 -1.42
C LEU A 46 5.85 10.02 0.02
N SER A 47 6.83 9.81 0.91
CA SER A 47 6.68 10.16 2.34
C SER A 47 6.41 11.65 2.52
N VAL A 48 7.11 12.51 1.78
CA VAL A 48 6.92 13.97 1.85
C VAL A 48 5.53 14.36 1.35
N SER A 49 5.12 13.86 0.20
CA SER A 49 3.83 14.24 -0.39
C SER A 49 2.64 13.78 0.47
N MET A 50 2.68 12.56 0.99
CA MET A 50 1.60 12.01 1.81
C MET A 50 1.57 12.62 3.22
N ASP A 51 2.73 12.99 3.77
CA ASP A 51 2.82 13.73 5.03
C ASP A 51 2.10 15.08 4.94
N GLU A 52 2.31 15.81 3.84
CA GLU A 52 1.59 17.07 3.59
C GLU A 52 0.07 16.87 3.44
N VAL A 53 -0.37 15.79 2.78
CA VAL A 53 -1.80 15.46 2.70
C VAL A 53 -2.39 15.26 4.10
N LEU A 54 -1.78 14.39 4.92
CA LEU A 54 -2.30 14.11 6.27
C LEU A 54 -2.17 15.28 7.23
N LYS A 55 -1.18 16.14 7.08
CA LYS A 55 -1.12 17.41 7.83
C LYS A 55 -2.30 18.32 7.52
N ALA A 56 -2.77 18.29 6.25
CA ALA A 56 -3.88 19.11 5.82
C ALA A 56 -5.23 18.62 6.34
N VAL A 57 -5.47 17.31 6.24
CA VAL A 57 -6.81 16.72 6.42
C VAL A 57 -6.96 15.86 7.68
N GLY A 58 -5.86 15.53 8.33
CA GLY A 58 -5.86 14.57 9.44
C GLY A 58 -5.93 13.13 8.95
N GLY A 59 -6.23 12.21 9.88
CA GLY A 59 -6.35 10.78 9.57
C GLY A 59 -5.27 9.93 10.23
N THR A 60 -5.01 8.75 9.64
CA THR A 60 -4.02 7.79 10.17
C THR A 60 -3.07 7.32 9.09
N TRP A 61 -1.79 7.21 9.43
CA TRP A 61 -0.80 6.54 8.59
C TRP A 61 -0.37 5.22 9.22
N VAL A 62 -0.60 4.11 8.53
CA VAL A 62 -0.16 2.78 8.96
C VAL A 62 1.15 2.44 8.27
N ALA A 63 2.20 2.18 9.05
CA ALA A 63 3.53 1.87 8.52
C ALA A 63 4.33 0.94 9.44
N TRP A 64 5.39 0.34 8.90
CA TRP A 64 6.33 -0.45 9.70
C TRP A 64 7.25 0.47 10.49
N GLY A 65 7.31 0.26 11.83
CA GLY A 65 8.23 0.94 12.72
C GLY A 65 9.64 0.36 12.60
N SER A 66 10.56 1.17 12.02
CA SER A 66 11.92 0.76 11.69
C SER A 66 12.98 1.39 12.59
N GLY A 67 12.61 2.39 13.37
CA GLY A 67 13.52 3.14 14.25
C GLY A 67 13.84 2.41 15.55
N SER A 68 15.05 2.61 16.05
CA SER A 68 15.55 1.96 17.27
C SER A 68 14.77 2.32 18.53
N SER A 69 14.01 3.44 18.53
CA SER A 69 13.15 3.88 19.64
C SER A 69 11.68 4.03 19.25
N ASP A 70 11.26 3.52 18.11
CA ASP A 70 9.86 3.60 17.68
C ASP A 70 8.92 2.91 18.67
N ARG A 71 9.33 1.77 19.25
CA ARG A 71 8.53 1.05 20.25
C ARG A 71 8.35 1.83 21.55
N GLU A 72 9.35 2.64 21.93
CA GLU A 72 9.31 3.47 23.13
C GLU A 72 8.49 4.74 22.91
N SER A 73 8.24 5.11 21.65
CA SER A 73 7.59 6.37 21.25
C SER A 73 6.08 6.24 20.97
N VAL A 74 5.52 5.04 21.08
CA VAL A 74 4.10 4.79 20.82
C VAL A 74 3.31 4.48 22.09
N ASP A 75 2.02 4.68 22.03
CA ASP A 75 1.06 4.29 23.07
C ASP A 75 0.76 2.77 23.05
N ARG A 76 -0.15 2.33 23.93
CA ARG A 76 -0.59 0.93 24.03
C ARG A 76 -1.27 0.39 22.76
N LYS A 77 -1.73 1.28 21.86
CA LYS A 77 -2.32 0.93 20.57
C LYS A 77 -1.30 1.00 19.42
N ASN A 78 -0.01 1.16 19.73
CA ASN A 78 1.08 1.36 18.78
C ASN A 78 0.92 2.66 17.95
N CYS A 79 0.33 3.68 18.51
CA CYS A 79 0.06 4.96 17.87
C CYS A 79 0.94 6.07 18.47
N VAL A 80 1.32 7.03 17.63
CA VAL A 80 1.96 8.28 18.04
C VAL A 80 1.39 9.43 17.21
N ARG A 81 1.20 10.59 17.84
CA ARG A 81 0.77 11.80 17.14
C ARG A 81 1.97 12.48 16.48
N VAL A 82 1.82 12.84 15.20
CA VAL A 82 2.87 13.45 14.38
C VAL A 82 2.33 14.62 13.56
N PRO A 83 3.19 15.59 13.14
CA PRO A 83 4.62 15.80 13.51
C PRO A 83 4.82 16.03 15.01
N PRO A 84 6.03 15.78 15.58
CA PRO A 84 6.23 15.92 17.03
C PRO A 84 5.94 17.32 17.61
N ASN A 85 6.25 18.36 16.84
CA ASN A 85 6.13 19.75 17.28
C ASN A 85 4.75 20.37 16.97
N ASP A 86 3.97 19.78 16.06
CA ASP A 86 2.65 20.24 15.66
C ASP A 86 1.78 19.04 15.25
N PRO A 87 1.27 18.24 16.21
CA PRO A 87 0.60 16.98 15.92
C PRO A 87 -0.70 17.16 15.13
N ARG A 88 -0.71 16.67 13.89
CA ARG A 88 -1.83 16.80 12.96
C ARG A 88 -2.58 15.50 12.72
N TYR A 89 -1.87 14.35 12.68
CA TYR A 89 -2.45 13.06 12.38
C TYR A 89 -1.83 11.95 13.23
N THR A 90 -2.35 10.73 13.13
CA THR A 90 -1.87 9.56 13.86
C THR A 90 -0.94 8.72 13.00
N LEU A 91 0.24 8.37 13.51
CA LEU A 91 1.08 7.32 12.94
C LEU A 91 0.87 6.02 13.73
N LYS A 92 0.26 5.04 13.10
CA LYS A 92 0.05 3.68 13.60
C LYS A 92 1.18 2.79 13.12
N ARG A 93 1.91 2.16 14.04
CA ARG A 93 3.03 1.31 13.69
C ARG A 93 2.68 -0.17 13.73
N VAL A 94 3.16 -0.91 12.74
CA VAL A 94 3.18 -2.37 12.75
C VAL A 94 4.59 -2.86 13.08
N TRP A 95 4.68 -4.05 13.66
CA TRP A 95 5.94 -4.63 14.09
C TRP A 95 6.21 -5.91 13.35
N LEU A 96 7.38 -5.98 12.73
CA LEU A 96 7.90 -7.16 12.06
C LEU A 96 9.21 -7.55 12.75
N ASN A 97 9.45 -8.85 12.93
CA ASN A 97 10.74 -9.33 13.41
C ASN A 97 11.77 -9.37 12.26
N SER A 98 13.06 -9.56 12.60
CA SER A 98 14.14 -9.54 11.61
C SER A 98 13.96 -10.57 10.49
N ASN A 99 13.52 -11.80 10.81
CA ASN A 99 13.27 -12.83 9.80
C ASN A 99 12.12 -12.44 8.86
N GLU A 100 11.05 -11.83 9.39
CA GLU A 100 9.93 -11.33 8.59
C GLU A 100 10.40 -10.22 7.65
N ILE A 101 11.23 -9.28 8.14
CA ILE A 101 11.81 -8.21 7.33
C ILE A 101 12.70 -8.78 6.23
N ASP A 102 13.58 -9.74 6.57
CA ASP A 102 14.49 -10.37 5.60
C ASP A 102 13.73 -11.10 4.48
N ASN A 103 12.62 -11.77 4.80
CA ASN A 103 11.88 -12.52 3.81
C ASN A 103 10.83 -11.69 3.06
N TYR A 104 10.13 -10.79 3.74
CA TYR A 104 9.10 -9.93 3.17
C TYR A 104 9.73 -8.78 2.37
N TYR A 105 10.55 -7.94 3.05
CA TYR A 105 11.07 -6.71 2.45
C TYR A 105 12.29 -6.98 1.57
N HIS A 106 13.38 -7.53 2.15
CA HIS A 106 14.59 -7.82 1.39
C HIS A 106 14.40 -8.99 0.41
N GLY A 107 13.58 -9.98 0.77
CA GLY A 107 13.27 -11.16 -0.03
C GLY A 107 12.21 -10.87 -1.09
N TYR A 108 10.93 -11.10 -0.77
CA TYR A 108 9.86 -11.08 -1.79
C TYR A 108 9.72 -9.73 -2.48
N SER A 109 9.73 -8.65 -1.74
CA SER A 109 9.59 -7.31 -2.32
C SER A 109 10.79 -6.95 -3.23
N ASN A 110 12.03 -7.06 -2.71
CA ASN A 110 13.20 -6.51 -3.39
C ASN A 110 14.02 -7.54 -4.20
N GLN A 111 13.83 -8.86 -4.00
CA GLN A 111 14.48 -9.91 -4.81
C GLN A 111 13.51 -10.65 -5.72
N VAL A 112 12.20 -10.41 -5.62
CA VAL A 112 11.22 -11.00 -6.54
C VAL A 112 10.49 -9.90 -7.29
N LEU A 113 9.60 -9.13 -6.64
CA LEU A 113 8.72 -8.19 -7.32
C LEU A 113 9.48 -7.04 -7.99
N TRP A 114 10.39 -6.39 -7.26
CA TRP A 114 11.13 -5.25 -7.81
C TRP A 114 11.93 -5.59 -9.07
N PRO A 115 12.82 -6.62 -9.06
CA PRO A 115 13.58 -6.96 -10.26
C PRO A 115 12.71 -7.54 -11.38
N LEU A 116 11.66 -8.29 -11.06
CA LEU A 116 10.72 -8.80 -12.06
C LEU A 116 10.03 -7.64 -12.80
N CYS A 117 9.51 -6.67 -12.06
CA CYS A 117 8.82 -5.50 -12.64
C CYS A 117 9.77 -4.58 -13.42
N HIS A 118 11.06 -4.56 -13.10
CA HIS A 118 12.09 -3.85 -13.85
C HIS A 118 12.77 -4.69 -14.95
N ILE A 119 12.26 -5.90 -15.20
CA ILE A 119 12.78 -6.84 -16.24
C ILE A 119 14.26 -7.22 -16.01
N ALA A 120 14.70 -7.15 -14.75
CA ALA A 120 16.03 -7.60 -14.34
C ALA A 120 16.00 -9.08 -13.91
N LEU A 121 15.67 -9.97 -14.87
CA LEU A 121 15.33 -11.37 -14.61
C LEU A 121 16.49 -12.20 -14.03
N ASP A 122 17.72 -11.81 -14.31
CA ASP A 122 18.94 -12.38 -13.74
C ASP A 122 19.05 -12.18 -12.22
N LYS A 123 18.30 -11.24 -11.66
CA LYS A 123 18.27 -10.92 -10.23
C LYS A 123 17.07 -11.49 -9.50
N VAL A 124 16.12 -12.11 -10.22
CA VAL A 124 14.90 -12.66 -9.60
C VAL A 124 15.22 -13.98 -8.90
N TYR A 125 14.86 -14.07 -7.62
CA TYR A 125 15.15 -15.26 -6.83
C TYR A 125 13.96 -15.70 -6.00
N PHE A 126 13.26 -16.75 -6.44
CA PHE A 126 12.08 -17.29 -5.76
C PHE A 126 12.44 -18.21 -4.60
N LYS A 127 11.87 -17.93 -3.41
CA LYS A 127 11.89 -18.82 -2.25
C LYS A 127 10.48 -18.92 -1.65
N LYS A 128 10.02 -20.13 -1.33
CA LYS A 128 8.71 -20.33 -0.67
C LYS A 128 8.57 -19.53 0.62
N LYS A 129 9.66 -19.40 1.38
CA LYS A 129 9.71 -18.64 2.63
C LYS A 129 9.47 -17.15 2.42
N TYR A 130 9.95 -16.57 1.31
CA TYR A 130 9.71 -15.17 0.97
C TYR A 130 8.22 -14.88 0.82
N TRP A 131 7.52 -15.72 0.06
CA TRP A 131 6.08 -15.58 -0.11
C TRP A 131 5.29 -15.79 1.17
N HIS A 132 5.67 -16.79 1.98
CA HIS A 132 5.04 -17.03 3.27
C HIS A 132 5.09 -15.79 4.18
N ASP A 133 6.26 -15.19 4.33
CA ASP A 133 6.44 -14.04 5.22
C ASP A 133 5.91 -12.74 4.60
N TYR A 134 5.86 -12.64 3.26
CA TYR A 134 5.16 -11.58 2.56
C TYR A 134 3.65 -11.58 2.87
N LYS A 135 3.01 -12.74 2.81
CA LYS A 135 1.59 -12.88 3.22
C LYS A 135 1.39 -12.49 4.69
N LYS A 136 2.28 -12.94 5.56
CA LYS A 136 2.21 -12.64 6.98
C LYS A 136 2.36 -11.14 7.27
N ALA A 137 3.33 -10.48 6.64
CA ALA A 137 3.50 -9.02 6.75
C ALA A 137 2.25 -8.28 6.27
N ASN A 138 1.73 -8.61 5.08
CA ASN A 138 0.50 -8.01 4.57
C ASN A 138 -0.69 -8.20 5.51
N TYR A 139 -0.80 -9.36 6.16
CA TYR A 139 -1.84 -9.61 7.18
C TYR A 139 -1.69 -8.70 8.41
N VAL A 140 -0.46 -8.47 8.88
CA VAL A 140 -0.18 -7.56 10.01
C VAL A 140 -0.58 -6.12 9.65
N PHE A 141 -0.28 -5.66 8.43
CA PHE A 141 -0.72 -4.35 7.94
C PHE A 141 -2.25 -4.28 7.83
N ALA A 142 -2.89 -5.26 7.20
CA ALA A 142 -4.34 -5.29 7.07
C ALA A 142 -5.05 -5.25 8.43
N LYS A 143 -4.54 -6.00 9.43
CA LYS A 143 -5.06 -5.96 10.79
C LYS A 143 -4.95 -4.57 11.41
N ALA A 144 -3.81 -3.90 11.27
CA ALA A 144 -3.60 -2.55 11.79
C ALA A 144 -4.53 -1.52 11.12
N VAL A 145 -4.78 -1.66 9.81
CA VAL A 145 -5.76 -0.83 9.09
C VAL A 145 -7.16 -1.04 9.66
N LEU A 146 -7.58 -2.29 9.88
CA LEU A 146 -8.91 -2.61 10.43
C LEU A 146 -9.13 -2.10 11.87
N GLU A 147 -8.06 -1.88 12.63
CA GLU A 147 -8.12 -1.26 13.95
C GLU A 147 -8.37 0.26 13.89
N GLU A 148 -7.96 0.93 12.81
CA GLU A 148 -8.04 2.39 12.63
C GLU A 148 -9.16 2.83 11.67
N ALA A 149 -9.51 1.99 10.68
CA ALA A 149 -10.56 2.29 9.71
C ALA A 149 -11.95 2.06 10.30
N ASP A 150 -12.90 2.90 9.95
CA ASP A 150 -14.35 2.74 10.16
C ASP A 150 -15.08 2.50 8.83
N GLU A 151 -16.41 2.39 8.86
CA GLU A 151 -17.24 2.12 7.66
C GLU A 151 -17.17 3.22 6.59
N LYS A 152 -16.74 4.42 6.95
CA LYS A 152 -16.63 5.58 6.06
C LYS A 152 -15.20 5.85 5.61
N SER A 153 -14.24 5.04 6.04
CA SER A 153 -12.84 5.27 5.76
C SER A 153 -12.50 5.06 4.30
N ILE A 154 -11.61 5.91 3.79
CA ILE A 154 -10.87 5.70 2.55
C ILE A 154 -9.51 5.16 2.93
N VAL A 155 -9.16 3.97 2.45
CA VAL A 155 -7.86 3.35 2.68
C VAL A 155 -7.01 3.48 1.42
N TRP A 156 -5.94 4.26 1.49
CA TRP A 156 -5.03 4.48 0.36
C TRP A 156 -3.72 3.73 0.58
N ILE A 157 -3.58 2.63 -0.14
CA ILE A 157 -2.45 1.70 -0.04
C ILE A 157 -1.39 2.08 -1.07
N HIS A 158 -0.13 2.01 -0.68
CA HIS A 158 0.99 2.37 -1.54
C HIS A 158 1.93 1.20 -1.77
N ASP A 159 2.20 0.98 -3.06
CA ASP A 159 3.31 0.23 -3.60
C ASP A 159 3.22 -1.31 -3.49
N TYR A 160 4.13 -1.98 -4.20
CA TYR A 160 4.22 -3.44 -4.39
C TYR A 160 4.47 -4.24 -3.11
N HIS A 161 4.82 -3.58 -2.03
CA HIS A 161 5.01 -4.22 -0.73
C HIS A 161 3.72 -4.79 -0.13
N LEU A 162 2.57 -4.23 -0.50
CA LEU A 162 1.29 -4.43 0.18
C LEU A 162 0.18 -4.95 -0.76
N CYS A 163 0.55 -5.72 -1.80
CA CYS A 163 -0.38 -6.19 -2.84
C CYS A 163 -1.58 -6.98 -2.30
N LEU A 164 -1.41 -7.70 -1.18
CA LEU A 164 -2.45 -8.58 -0.66
C LEU A 164 -3.38 -7.90 0.35
N VAL A 165 -3.02 -6.70 0.81
CA VAL A 165 -3.82 -5.94 1.79
C VAL A 165 -5.23 -5.65 1.26
N PRO A 166 -5.45 -5.24 0.00
CA PRO A 166 -6.79 -4.95 -0.51
C PRO A 166 -7.75 -6.13 -0.33
N LYS A 167 -7.37 -7.34 -0.77
CA LYS A 167 -8.19 -8.56 -0.63
C LYS A 167 -8.48 -8.89 0.84
N MET A 168 -7.50 -8.74 1.71
CA MET A 168 -7.66 -8.99 3.15
C MET A 168 -8.63 -8.03 3.81
N LEU A 169 -8.63 -6.75 3.39
CA LEU A 169 -9.55 -5.73 3.86
C LEU A 169 -10.96 -5.96 3.32
N ARG A 170 -11.11 -6.19 2.01
CA ARG A 170 -12.38 -6.42 1.34
C ARG A 170 -13.14 -7.59 1.97
N ASN A 171 -12.44 -8.69 2.28
CA ASN A 171 -13.02 -9.86 2.94
C ASN A 171 -13.53 -9.59 4.37
N ARG A 172 -13.02 -8.57 5.04
CA ARG A 172 -13.40 -8.24 6.42
C ARG A 172 -14.38 -7.08 6.53
N ARG A 173 -14.25 -6.09 5.65
CA ARG A 173 -15.11 -4.90 5.53
C ARG A 173 -15.39 -4.58 4.07
N PRO A 174 -16.40 -5.21 3.47
CA PRO A 174 -16.73 -5.03 2.05
C PRO A 174 -17.05 -3.58 1.64
N GLY A 175 -17.53 -2.76 2.58
CA GLY A 175 -17.92 -1.37 2.34
C GLY A 175 -16.78 -0.35 2.36
N LEU A 176 -15.53 -0.74 2.67
CA LEU A 176 -14.41 0.18 2.62
C LEU A 176 -14.14 0.67 1.19
N VAL A 177 -13.81 1.96 1.05
CA VAL A 177 -13.26 2.50 -0.18
C VAL A 177 -11.76 2.24 -0.19
N LEU A 178 -11.29 1.42 -1.13
CA LEU A 178 -9.91 0.98 -1.24
C LEU A 178 -9.27 1.59 -2.49
N ALA A 179 -8.20 2.36 -2.31
CA ALA A 179 -7.35 2.84 -3.39
C ALA A 179 -5.94 2.27 -3.22
N HIS A 180 -5.31 1.91 -4.32
CA HIS A 180 -3.93 1.45 -4.32
C HIS A 180 -3.14 2.13 -5.42
N PHE A 181 -1.96 2.68 -5.09
CA PHE A 181 -1.04 3.24 -6.08
C PHE A 181 0.22 2.39 -6.17
N TRP A 182 0.47 1.85 -7.36
CA TRP A 182 1.64 1.05 -7.70
C TRP A 182 2.77 1.94 -8.23
N HIS A 183 3.90 2.03 -7.51
CA HIS A 183 4.94 3.01 -7.78
C HIS A 183 6.08 2.54 -8.69
N ILE A 184 6.11 1.28 -9.09
CA ILE A 184 7.13 0.75 -9.99
C ILE A 184 6.52 0.36 -11.35
N PRO A 185 7.30 0.07 -12.39
CA PRO A 185 6.75 -0.43 -13.64
C PRO A 185 5.87 -1.67 -13.43
N TRP A 186 4.81 -1.82 -14.24
CA TRP A 186 4.12 -3.09 -14.39
C TRP A 186 4.55 -3.71 -15.73
N PRO A 187 5.18 -4.90 -15.71
CA PRO A 187 5.72 -5.51 -16.92
C PRO A 187 4.63 -6.18 -17.74
N ASP A 188 4.94 -6.51 -19.01
CA ASP A 188 4.08 -7.33 -19.86
C ASP A 188 3.78 -8.69 -19.23
N TYR A 189 2.65 -9.30 -19.64
CA TYR A 189 2.23 -10.61 -19.15
C TYR A 189 3.28 -11.70 -19.33
N SER A 190 4.00 -11.70 -20.44
CA SER A 190 5.07 -12.69 -20.71
C SER A 190 6.15 -12.70 -19.62
N ILE A 191 6.37 -11.56 -18.99
CA ILE A 191 7.31 -11.39 -17.87
C ILE A 191 6.62 -11.67 -16.53
N PHE A 192 5.45 -11.03 -16.28
CA PHE A 192 4.81 -11.14 -14.96
C PHE A 192 4.36 -12.56 -14.63
N ARG A 193 3.95 -13.35 -15.63
CA ARG A 193 3.60 -14.77 -15.49
C ARG A 193 4.72 -15.67 -14.96
N ILE A 194 5.98 -15.22 -15.01
CA ILE A 194 7.12 -15.95 -14.44
C ILE A 194 7.00 -16.03 -12.91
N CYS A 195 6.35 -15.04 -12.28
CA CYS A 195 6.06 -15.09 -10.85
C CYS A 195 5.06 -16.19 -10.53
N PRO A 196 5.42 -17.19 -9.69
CA PRO A 196 4.49 -18.27 -9.34
C PRO A 196 3.21 -17.82 -8.67
N GLN A 197 3.19 -16.62 -8.10
CA GLN A 197 2.05 -16.01 -7.41
C GLN A 197 1.39 -14.90 -8.22
N SER A 198 1.69 -14.78 -9.51
CA SER A 198 1.17 -13.71 -10.37
C SER A 198 -0.35 -13.60 -10.31
N LYS A 199 -1.06 -14.71 -10.43
CA LYS A 199 -2.52 -14.77 -10.36
C LYS A 199 -3.06 -14.28 -8.99
N GLU A 200 -2.46 -14.74 -7.88
CA GLU A 200 -2.88 -14.35 -6.52
C GLU A 200 -2.64 -12.86 -6.26
N ILE A 201 -1.56 -12.28 -6.81
CA ILE A 201 -1.27 -10.85 -6.70
C ILE A 201 -2.28 -10.03 -7.50
N ILE A 202 -2.53 -10.39 -8.77
CA ILE A 202 -3.50 -9.68 -9.62
C ILE A 202 -4.89 -9.74 -8.98
N GLU A 203 -5.34 -10.90 -8.56
CA GLU A 203 -6.63 -11.08 -7.88
C GLU A 203 -6.75 -10.20 -6.62
N ALA A 204 -5.68 -10.09 -5.83
CA ALA A 204 -5.68 -9.25 -4.64
C ALA A 204 -5.77 -7.76 -4.99
N LEU A 205 -5.07 -7.31 -6.04
CA LEU A 205 -5.12 -5.93 -6.52
C LEU A 205 -6.49 -5.56 -7.10
N LEU A 206 -7.21 -6.50 -7.73
CA LEU A 206 -8.58 -6.31 -8.23
C LEU A 206 -9.63 -6.12 -7.12
N ASN A 207 -9.27 -6.21 -5.85
CA ASN A 207 -10.16 -5.87 -4.73
C ASN A 207 -10.15 -4.37 -4.37
N ASN A 208 -9.37 -3.54 -5.06
CA ASN A 208 -9.43 -2.09 -4.93
C ASN A 208 -10.61 -1.52 -5.74
N ASP A 209 -11.18 -0.41 -5.27
CA ASP A 209 -12.11 0.40 -6.07
C ASP A 209 -11.34 1.26 -7.08
N LEU A 210 -10.11 1.68 -6.72
CA LEU A 210 -9.23 2.46 -7.58
C LEU A 210 -7.80 1.90 -7.53
N LEU A 211 -7.25 1.56 -8.70
CA LEU A 211 -5.86 1.14 -8.86
C LEU A 211 -5.11 2.10 -9.78
N GLY A 212 -4.07 2.75 -9.26
CA GLY A 212 -3.31 3.77 -9.96
C GLY A 212 -1.91 3.30 -10.36
N PHE A 213 -1.47 3.72 -11.54
CA PHE A 213 -0.13 3.52 -12.09
C PHE A 213 0.48 4.84 -12.55
N GLN A 214 1.79 4.87 -12.82
CA GLN A 214 2.49 6.08 -13.26
C GLN A 214 2.33 6.38 -14.75
N LEU A 215 2.15 5.35 -15.59
CA LEU A 215 2.11 5.50 -17.05
C LEU A 215 0.96 4.68 -17.66
N PRO A 216 0.36 5.15 -18.76
CA PRO A 216 -0.66 4.41 -19.51
C PRO A 216 -0.21 3.00 -19.91
N LEU A 217 1.04 2.85 -20.34
CA LEU A 217 1.62 1.54 -20.68
C LEU A 217 1.51 0.52 -19.54
N PHE A 218 1.66 0.96 -18.29
CA PHE A 218 1.57 0.03 -17.14
C PHE A 218 0.13 -0.41 -16.90
N ILE A 219 -0.85 0.45 -17.21
CA ILE A 219 -2.27 0.07 -17.21
C ILE A 219 -2.55 -0.97 -18.29
N GLU A 220 -2.10 -0.73 -19.53
CA GLU A 220 -2.27 -1.68 -20.64
C GLU A 220 -1.68 -3.05 -20.30
N ASN A 221 -0.47 -3.07 -19.77
CA ASN A 221 0.19 -4.29 -19.32
C ASN A 221 -0.57 -4.98 -18.18
N PHE A 222 -1.08 -4.23 -17.21
CA PHE A 222 -1.88 -4.79 -16.11
C PHE A 222 -3.18 -5.42 -16.63
N ILE A 223 -3.92 -4.69 -17.49
CA ILE A 223 -5.15 -5.19 -18.14
C ILE A 223 -4.85 -6.45 -18.94
N HIS A 224 -3.76 -6.48 -19.69
CA HIS A 224 -3.34 -7.69 -20.40
C HIS A 224 -3.06 -8.86 -19.44
N CYS A 225 -2.37 -8.61 -18.32
CA CYS A 225 -2.17 -9.63 -17.29
C CYS A 225 -3.49 -10.15 -16.70
N VAL A 226 -4.47 -9.27 -16.47
CA VAL A 226 -5.81 -9.69 -15.99
C VAL A 226 -6.49 -10.59 -17.00
N LYS A 227 -6.57 -10.15 -18.26
CA LYS A 227 -7.21 -10.89 -19.35
C LYS A 227 -6.65 -12.30 -19.53
N GLU A 228 -5.32 -12.43 -19.47
CA GLU A 228 -4.64 -13.71 -19.61
C GLU A 228 -4.72 -14.60 -18.35
N SER A 229 -5.05 -14.01 -17.19
CA SER A 229 -5.13 -14.74 -15.92
C SER A 229 -6.54 -15.16 -15.54
N PHE A 230 -7.58 -14.46 -16.04
CA PHE A 230 -8.98 -14.64 -15.64
C PHE A 230 -9.91 -14.60 -16.86
N GLU A 231 -10.49 -15.74 -17.20
CA GLU A 231 -11.40 -15.89 -18.33
C GLU A 231 -12.75 -15.15 -18.14
N ASP A 232 -13.13 -14.92 -16.88
CA ASP A 232 -14.37 -14.27 -16.46
C ASP A 232 -14.22 -12.76 -16.22
N ALA A 233 -13.05 -12.18 -16.44
CA ALA A 233 -12.83 -10.75 -16.28
C ALA A 233 -13.49 -9.98 -17.45
N ASP A 234 -14.43 -9.12 -17.11
CA ASP A 234 -15.03 -8.16 -18.06
C ASP A 234 -14.27 -6.82 -17.98
N ILE A 235 -13.81 -6.34 -19.13
CA ILE A 235 -12.93 -5.18 -19.23
C ILE A 235 -13.58 -4.12 -20.13
N ASP A 236 -13.97 -3.01 -19.53
CA ASP A 236 -14.37 -1.81 -20.24
C ASP A 236 -13.15 -0.90 -20.47
N TYR A 237 -12.64 -0.90 -21.68
CA TYR A 237 -11.50 -0.08 -22.09
C TYR A 237 -11.80 1.42 -22.18
N GLN A 238 -13.08 1.82 -22.29
CA GLN A 238 -13.45 3.25 -22.36
C GLN A 238 -13.38 3.92 -20.99
N THR A 239 -13.83 3.20 -19.97
CA THR A 239 -13.82 3.67 -18.59
C THR A 239 -12.62 3.18 -17.79
N SER A 240 -11.78 2.32 -18.38
CA SER A 240 -10.69 1.62 -17.69
C SER A 240 -11.18 0.88 -16.45
N THR A 241 -12.33 0.19 -16.58
CA THR A 241 -12.96 -0.53 -15.49
C THR A 241 -12.86 -2.04 -15.72
N ILE A 242 -12.49 -2.76 -14.68
CA ILE A 242 -12.44 -4.22 -14.69
C ILE A 242 -13.47 -4.74 -13.69
N THR A 243 -14.37 -5.60 -14.16
CA THR A 243 -15.29 -6.35 -13.30
C THR A 243 -14.84 -7.80 -13.28
N HIS A 244 -14.56 -8.33 -12.11
CA HIS A 244 -14.12 -9.70 -11.91
C HIS A 244 -14.93 -10.33 -10.78
N THR A 245 -15.41 -11.56 -10.99
CA THR A 245 -16.36 -12.23 -10.10
C THR A 245 -15.79 -13.54 -9.55
N PRO A 246 -14.95 -13.56 -8.49
CA PRO A 246 -14.73 -14.86 -7.83
C PRO A 246 -15.56 -15.06 -6.60
N GLU A 247 -16.09 -14.28 -5.84
CA GLU A 247 -17.01 -14.54 -4.68
C GLU A 247 -17.69 -13.24 -4.17
N LEU A 248 -17.09 -12.09 -4.44
CA LEU A 248 -17.64 -10.78 -4.16
C LEU A 248 -17.50 -9.98 -5.45
N HIS A 249 -18.60 -9.52 -6.03
CA HIS A 249 -18.59 -8.65 -7.21
C HIS A 249 -17.72 -7.42 -6.92
N THR A 250 -16.49 -7.42 -7.40
CA THR A 250 -15.58 -6.28 -7.27
C THR A 250 -15.43 -5.59 -8.61
N THR A 251 -15.64 -4.28 -8.63
CA THR A 251 -15.38 -3.43 -9.79
C THR A 251 -14.20 -2.55 -9.44
N SER A 252 -13.14 -2.61 -10.23
CA SER A 252 -11.93 -1.80 -10.05
C SER A 252 -11.81 -0.79 -11.17
N THR A 253 -11.66 0.49 -10.85
CA THR A 253 -11.28 1.52 -11.79
C THR A 253 -9.77 1.66 -11.82
N ILE A 254 -9.18 1.68 -13.02
CA ILE A 254 -7.74 1.77 -13.21
C ILE A 254 -7.40 3.12 -13.81
N THR A 255 -6.43 3.81 -13.24
CA THR A 255 -6.03 5.16 -13.67
C THR A 255 -4.51 5.35 -13.67
N HIS A 256 -4.06 6.44 -14.30
CA HIS A 256 -2.68 6.93 -14.25
C HIS A 256 -2.66 8.39 -13.80
N THR A 257 -1.51 8.84 -13.33
CA THR A 257 -1.26 10.25 -12.92
C THR A 257 -0.51 11.00 -13.99
#